data_d2377f88ed0722fe7665bb30e531affa
#
_entry.id   d2377f88ed0722fe7665bb30e531affa
#
_cell.length_a   1.000
_cell.length_b   1.000
_cell.length_c   1.000
_cell.angle_alpha   90.00
_cell.angle_beta   90.00
_cell.angle_gamma   90.00
#
_symmetry.space_group_name_H-M   'P 1'
#
loop_
_entity.id
_entity.type
_entity.pdbx_description
1 polymer ?
#
loop_
_entity_poly.entity_id
_entity_poly.type
_entity_poly.pdbx_seq_one_letter_code
_entity_poly.pdbx_strand_id
1 'polypeptide(L)'
;MNLLHLADLHLGKRVNGFDLLPDQRYILEQVLDLCTAHNVQAVALAGDIYDTALPPAAAVLLLDWFLTELAHRNIPVLAIAGNHDSAERLDYAAGLLSSQQVYLAGQFTSAPRRVILQDEFGELTFDLLPFVRPATVRHCLPDADIRDEDSAIAAALGPLPTAGERRVLIAHQMVLGGGSLPTCSGSESVAADVNVGTVQAVDAARFTGYLYTALGHIHRPQQVGCPTVRYAGSPLCYSLDESGAQKSAVLVHIGANGAEPELLPLRPLHAMRHLTGPLDQLTAADTVTDAEDYIWATLTDPVPRPDAMAVLRAAYPNAMKLDYAPGGALDTGSDAIQQAAQLRTMGFDELFARFFEKMHGRTLTPEETAALTQLRQEAGL
;
A
#
# COMPACT_ATOMS: atom_id res chain seq x y z
N MET A 1 -8.72 -11.64 24.10
CA MET A 1 -7.63 -12.06 23.15
C MET A 1 -6.82 -10.86 22.73
N ASN A 2 -5.49 -10.97 22.71
CA ASN A 2 -4.58 -9.97 22.13
C ASN A 2 -4.29 -10.34 20.69
N LEU A 3 -4.86 -9.61 19.74
CA LEU A 3 -4.67 -9.78 18.30
C LEU A 3 -3.68 -8.71 17.80
N LEU A 4 -2.61 -9.10 17.10
CA LEU A 4 -1.74 -8.18 16.39
C LEU A 4 -2.19 -8.07 14.92
N HIS A 5 -2.60 -6.89 14.50
CA HIS A 5 -3.06 -6.64 13.14
C HIS A 5 -1.97 -5.90 12.35
N LEU A 6 -1.56 -6.52 11.25
CA LEU A 6 -0.64 -6.03 10.24
C LEU A 6 -1.32 -6.11 8.86
N ALA A 7 -0.86 -5.29 7.92
CA ALA A 7 -1.30 -5.30 6.53
C ALA A 7 -0.16 -4.78 5.63
N ASP A 8 -0.33 -4.95 4.35
CA ASP A 8 0.48 -4.28 3.33
C ASP A 8 1.99 -4.49 3.55
N LEU A 9 2.38 -5.77 3.75
CA LEU A 9 3.80 -6.13 3.97
C LEU A 9 4.62 -5.90 2.70
N HIS A 10 4.04 -6.08 1.53
CA HIS A 10 4.67 -5.93 0.22
C HIS A 10 6.07 -6.55 0.15
N LEU A 11 6.21 -7.80 0.62
CA LEU A 11 7.51 -8.48 0.66
C LEU A 11 8.12 -8.55 -0.74
N GLY A 12 9.39 -8.12 -0.83
CA GLY A 12 10.11 -7.99 -2.09
C GLY A 12 9.96 -6.63 -2.79
N LYS A 13 9.36 -5.64 -2.12
CA LYS A 13 9.24 -4.25 -2.61
C LYS A 13 10.60 -3.63 -2.92
N ARG A 14 10.65 -2.92 -4.05
CA ARG A 14 11.78 -2.06 -4.41
C ARG A 14 11.29 -0.63 -4.57
N VAL A 15 12.02 0.31 -3.99
CA VAL A 15 11.73 1.74 -4.13
C VAL A 15 12.92 2.42 -4.81
N ASN A 16 12.70 3.10 -5.93
CA ASN A 16 13.74 3.76 -6.73
C ASN A 16 14.99 2.88 -7.01
N GLY A 17 14.77 1.57 -7.19
CA GLY A 17 15.81 0.59 -7.46
C GLY A 17 16.47 -0.03 -6.23
N PHE A 18 16.22 0.48 -5.03
CA PHE A 18 16.68 -0.09 -3.77
C PHE A 18 15.79 -1.25 -3.33
N ASP A 19 16.41 -2.32 -2.87
CA ASP A 19 15.73 -3.51 -2.37
C ASP A 19 15.46 -3.33 -0.88
N LEU A 20 14.19 -3.37 -0.48
CA LEU A 20 13.79 -3.19 0.92
C LEU A 20 13.73 -4.51 1.71
N LEU A 21 14.09 -5.65 1.12
CA LEU A 21 13.97 -6.94 1.77
C LEU A 21 14.74 -7.05 3.10
N PRO A 22 15.96 -6.48 3.26
CA PRO A 22 16.64 -6.44 4.56
C PRO A 22 15.86 -5.65 5.62
N ASP A 23 15.28 -4.51 5.24
CA ASP A 23 14.44 -3.69 6.13
C ASP A 23 13.15 -4.42 6.50
N GLN A 24 12.54 -5.11 5.54
CA GLN A 24 11.35 -5.93 5.78
C GLN A 24 11.67 -7.07 6.77
N ARG A 25 12.82 -7.72 6.63
CA ARG A 25 13.29 -8.73 7.58
C ARG A 25 13.41 -8.14 8.98
N TYR A 26 14.07 -7.01 9.13
CA TYR A 26 14.27 -6.33 10.39
C TYR A 26 12.95 -5.95 11.07
N ILE A 27 11.97 -5.44 10.29
CA ILE A 27 10.63 -5.12 10.81
C ILE A 27 9.89 -6.38 11.29
N LEU A 28 9.96 -7.48 10.54
CA LEU A 28 9.33 -8.73 10.97
C LEU A 28 9.97 -9.31 12.24
N GLU A 29 11.27 -9.10 12.45
CA GLU A 29 11.94 -9.44 13.72
C GLU A 29 11.38 -8.60 14.88
N GLN A 30 11.19 -7.28 14.71
CA GLN A 30 10.52 -6.44 15.72
C GLN A 30 9.08 -6.90 15.99
N VAL A 31 8.34 -7.32 14.96
CA VAL A 31 6.97 -7.84 15.11
C VAL A 31 6.99 -9.08 16.00
N LEU A 32 7.94 -10.00 15.83
CA LEU A 32 8.09 -11.18 16.70
C LEU A 32 8.42 -10.81 18.15
N ASP A 33 9.24 -9.78 18.35
CA ASP A 33 9.54 -9.24 19.69
C ASP A 33 8.29 -8.61 20.33
N LEU A 34 7.51 -7.84 19.56
CA LEU A 34 6.23 -7.29 20.01
C LEU A 34 5.24 -8.40 20.37
N CYS A 35 5.17 -9.47 19.58
CA CYS A 35 4.32 -10.63 19.91
C CYS A 35 4.64 -11.19 21.29
N THR A 36 5.94 -11.30 21.62
CA THR A 36 6.41 -11.80 22.92
C THR A 36 6.12 -10.79 24.03
N ALA A 37 6.47 -9.52 23.82
CA ALA A 37 6.34 -8.46 24.83
C ALA A 37 4.88 -8.20 25.25
N HIS A 38 3.94 -8.32 24.31
CA HIS A 38 2.52 -8.03 24.52
C HIS A 38 1.64 -9.29 24.65
N ASN A 39 2.24 -10.49 24.78
CA ASN A 39 1.52 -11.76 24.89
C ASN A 39 0.46 -11.89 23.78
N VAL A 40 0.86 -11.66 22.52
CA VAL A 40 -0.02 -11.78 21.36
C VAL A 40 -0.48 -13.22 21.20
N GLN A 41 -1.78 -13.41 21.02
CA GLN A 41 -2.43 -14.73 20.93
C GLN A 41 -2.84 -15.09 19.51
N ALA A 42 -2.84 -14.13 18.57
CA ALA A 42 -3.03 -14.35 17.14
C ALA A 42 -2.48 -13.17 16.35
N VAL A 43 -2.08 -13.41 15.09
CA VAL A 43 -1.64 -12.37 14.14
C VAL A 43 -2.59 -12.36 12.94
N ALA A 44 -3.14 -11.18 12.62
CA ALA A 44 -3.89 -10.94 11.40
C ALA A 44 -3.00 -10.25 10.35
N LEU A 45 -2.93 -10.82 9.15
CA LEU A 45 -2.28 -10.22 7.98
C LEU A 45 -3.37 -9.85 6.96
N ALA A 46 -3.73 -8.58 6.93
CA ALA A 46 -4.88 -8.08 6.17
C ALA A 46 -4.52 -7.73 4.70
N GLY A 47 -3.91 -8.68 3.98
CA GLY A 47 -3.62 -8.60 2.55
C GLY A 47 -2.35 -7.87 2.16
N ASP A 48 -2.05 -7.89 0.86
CA ASP A 48 -0.83 -7.39 0.22
C ASP A 48 0.44 -7.88 0.93
N ILE A 49 0.49 -9.21 1.06
CA ILE A 49 1.62 -9.91 1.69
C ILE A 49 2.85 -9.76 0.81
N TYR A 50 2.71 -9.94 -0.50
CA TYR A 50 3.76 -9.73 -1.48
C TYR A 50 3.53 -8.45 -2.29
N ASP A 51 4.63 -7.85 -2.79
CA ASP A 51 4.54 -6.67 -3.65
C ASP A 51 3.96 -6.96 -5.04
N THR A 52 4.08 -8.20 -5.50
CA THR A 52 3.60 -8.63 -6.83
C THR A 52 3.08 -10.06 -6.79
N ALA A 53 2.18 -10.39 -7.72
CA ALA A 53 1.62 -11.74 -7.88
C ALA A 53 2.67 -12.82 -8.17
N LEU A 54 3.87 -12.44 -8.64
CA LEU A 54 5.05 -13.29 -8.86
C LEU A 54 6.20 -12.77 -7.99
N PRO A 55 6.21 -13.04 -6.68
CA PRO A 55 7.23 -12.54 -5.79
C PRO A 55 8.60 -13.17 -6.07
N PRO A 56 9.71 -12.44 -5.82
CA PRO A 56 11.03 -13.02 -5.89
C PRO A 56 11.19 -14.13 -4.83
N ALA A 57 12.00 -15.13 -5.12
CA ALA A 57 12.22 -16.27 -4.22
C ALA A 57 12.64 -15.86 -2.79
N ALA A 58 13.45 -14.80 -2.67
CA ALA A 58 13.88 -14.28 -1.38
C ALA A 58 12.70 -13.75 -0.52
N ALA A 59 11.69 -13.14 -1.16
CA ALA A 59 10.48 -12.70 -0.45
C ALA A 59 9.64 -13.90 0.02
N VAL A 60 9.55 -14.96 -0.80
CA VAL A 60 8.87 -16.21 -0.41
C VAL A 60 9.54 -16.85 0.81
N LEU A 61 10.87 -16.92 0.80
CA LEU A 61 11.65 -17.46 1.93
C LEU A 61 11.53 -16.58 3.18
N LEU A 62 11.38 -15.27 3.02
CA LEU A 62 11.16 -14.38 4.16
C LEU A 62 9.79 -14.60 4.80
N LEU A 63 8.73 -14.77 4.00
CA LEU A 63 7.42 -15.13 4.53
C LEU A 63 7.43 -16.49 5.22
N ASP A 64 8.02 -17.50 4.57
CA ASP A 64 8.15 -18.85 5.13
C ASP A 64 8.82 -18.83 6.51
N TRP A 65 9.94 -18.12 6.63
CA TRP A 65 10.62 -17.91 7.91
C TRP A 65 9.69 -17.25 8.95
N PHE A 66 9.00 -16.17 8.58
CA PHE A 66 8.14 -15.43 9.51
C PHE A 66 6.96 -16.30 10.03
N LEU A 67 6.29 -17.01 9.12
CA LEU A 67 5.20 -17.93 9.48
C LEU A 67 5.71 -19.08 10.37
N THR A 68 6.89 -19.62 10.06
CA THR A 68 7.53 -20.67 10.85
C THR A 68 7.86 -20.18 12.27
N GLU A 69 8.39 -18.95 12.41
CA GLU A 69 8.70 -18.38 13.72
C GLU A 69 7.44 -18.14 14.56
N LEU A 70 6.32 -17.74 13.95
CA LEU A 70 5.02 -17.60 14.63
C LEU A 70 4.47 -19.00 15.05
N ALA A 71 4.54 -19.98 14.15
CA ALA A 71 4.13 -21.35 14.46
C ALA A 71 4.93 -21.97 15.62
N HIS A 72 6.26 -21.76 15.66
CA HIS A 72 7.11 -22.21 16.79
C HIS A 72 6.72 -21.55 18.12
N ARG A 73 6.14 -20.35 18.09
CA ARG A 73 5.62 -19.64 19.27
C ARG A 73 4.19 -20.02 19.59
N ASN A 74 3.59 -20.95 18.83
CA ASN A 74 2.16 -21.32 18.91
C ASN A 74 1.23 -20.10 18.76
N ILE A 75 1.57 -19.14 17.90
CA ILE A 75 0.77 -17.98 17.59
C ILE A 75 0.02 -18.23 16.27
N PRO A 76 -1.30 -18.41 16.28
CA PRO A 76 -2.11 -18.55 15.07
C PRO A 76 -1.94 -17.36 14.13
N VAL A 77 -1.86 -17.64 12.82
CA VAL A 77 -1.81 -16.64 11.78
C VAL A 77 -3.08 -16.71 10.94
N LEU A 78 -3.71 -15.56 10.72
CA LEU A 78 -4.93 -15.39 9.95
C LEU A 78 -4.61 -14.43 8.80
N ALA A 79 -4.39 -14.95 7.60
CA ALA A 79 -3.90 -14.15 6.47
C ALA A 79 -4.84 -14.22 5.27
N ILE A 80 -5.02 -13.09 4.61
CA ILE A 80 -5.82 -12.98 3.38
C ILE A 80 -4.96 -12.47 2.23
N ALA A 81 -5.39 -12.73 0.99
CA ALA A 81 -4.80 -12.06 -0.18
C ALA A 81 -5.31 -10.62 -0.30
N GLY A 82 -4.40 -9.70 -0.64
CA GLY A 82 -4.72 -8.36 -1.12
C GLY A 82 -4.80 -8.30 -2.65
N ASN A 83 -4.80 -7.09 -3.20
CA ASN A 83 -4.89 -6.90 -4.65
C ASN A 83 -3.55 -7.11 -5.39
N HIS A 84 -2.42 -7.08 -4.69
CA HIS A 84 -1.09 -7.38 -5.24
C HIS A 84 -0.77 -8.88 -5.23
N ASP A 85 -1.40 -9.65 -4.33
CA ASP A 85 -1.14 -11.08 -4.19
C ASP A 85 -1.76 -11.91 -5.32
N SER A 86 -1.16 -13.08 -5.61
CA SER A 86 -1.85 -14.12 -6.36
C SER A 86 -2.66 -14.98 -5.38
N ALA A 87 -3.98 -14.92 -5.51
CA ALA A 87 -4.91 -15.67 -4.67
C ALA A 87 -4.60 -17.18 -4.65
N GLU A 88 -4.33 -17.77 -5.82
CA GLU A 88 -4.03 -19.20 -5.98
C GLU A 88 -2.70 -19.59 -5.34
N ARG A 89 -1.67 -18.70 -5.43
CA ARG A 89 -0.36 -18.96 -4.85
C ARG A 89 -0.38 -18.85 -3.34
N LEU A 90 -1.18 -17.91 -2.81
CA LEU A 90 -1.34 -17.77 -1.36
C LEU A 90 -2.10 -18.98 -0.79
N ASP A 91 -3.07 -19.53 -1.52
CA ASP A 91 -3.80 -20.74 -1.10
C ASP A 91 -2.98 -22.03 -1.26
N TYR A 92 -1.78 -21.96 -1.85
CA TYR A 92 -0.93 -23.15 -1.94
C TYR A 92 -0.65 -23.73 -0.57
N ALA A 93 -0.93 -25.01 -0.41
CA ALA A 93 -0.78 -25.76 0.83
C ALA A 93 -1.60 -25.23 2.04
N ALA A 94 -2.59 -24.33 1.85
CA ALA A 94 -3.39 -23.74 2.92
C ALA A 94 -4.08 -24.79 3.81
N GLY A 95 -4.48 -25.93 3.23
CA GLY A 95 -5.06 -27.06 3.98
C GLY A 95 -4.04 -27.74 4.90
N LEU A 96 -2.77 -27.86 4.49
CA LEU A 96 -1.71 -28.41 5.31
C LEU A 96 -1.27 -27.43 6.40
N LEU A 97 -1.12 -26.16 6.05
CA LEU A 97 -0.71 -25.09 6.95
C LEU A 97 -1.71 -24.86 8.09
N SER A 98 -3.01 -25.10 7.84
CA SER A 98 -4.04 -24.98 8.88
C SER A 98 -3.82 -25.93 10.07
N SER A 99 -3.15 -27.08 9.87
CA SER A 99 -2.77 -27.98 10.96
C SER A 99 -1.69 -27.39 11.88
N GLN A 100 -0.96 -26.37 11.41
CA GLN A 100 0.03 -25.60 12.15
C GLN A 100 -0.52 -24.22 12.57
N GLN A 101 -1.85 -24.07 12.59
CA GLN A 101 -2.55 -22.82 12.92
C GLN A 101 -2.23 -21.63 11.99
N VAL A 102 -1.81 -21.88 10.75
CA VAL A 102 -1.63 -20.87 9.73
C VAL A 102 -2.80 -20.97 8.76
N TYR A 103 -3.73 -20.02 8.85
CA TYR A 103 -4.97 -19.99 8.09
C TYR A 103 -4.87 -18.95 6.97
N LEU A 104 -4.75 -19.42 5.73
CA LEU A 104 -4.64 -18.59 4.54
C LEU A 104 -5.96 -18.56 3.79
N ALA A 105 -6.43 -17.39 3.39
CA ALA A 105 -7.58 -17.21 2.51
C ALA A 105 -7.16 -16.35 1.31
N GLY A 106 -6.74 -17.02 0.23
CA GLY A 106 -6.34 -16.38 -1.02
C GLY A 106 -7.55 -16.13 -1.92
N GLN A 107 -8.36 -17.15 -2.16
CA GLN A 107 -9.50 -17.09 -3.06
C GLN A 107 -10.83 -16.91 -2.32
N PHE A 108 -11.69 -16.06 -2.89
CA PHE A 108 -13.08 -16.00 -2.51
C PHE A 108 -13.88 -17.05 -3.32
N THR A 109 -14.67 -17.88 -2.66
CA THR A 109 -15.49 -18.91 -3.31
C THR A 109 -16.99 -18.64 -3.21
N SER A 110 -17.52 -18.37 -2.04
CA SER A 110 -18.94 -18.06 -1.83
C SER A 110 -19.22 -17.30 -0.54
N ALA A 111 -18.28 -17.35 0.41
CA ALA A 111 -18.35 -16.66 1.70
C ALA A 111 -16.91 -16.47 2.24
N PRO A 112 -16.69 -15.59 3.21
CA PRO A 112 -15.41 -15.50 3.91
C PRO A 112 -15.03 -16.85 4.54
N ARG A 113 -13.73 -17.18 4.51
CA ARG A 113 -13.24 -18.34 5.24
C ARG A 113 -13.38 -18.09 6.74
N ARG A 114 -14.09 -18.96 7.43
CA ARG A 114 -14.30 -18.83 8.86
C ARG A 114 -13.29 -19.65 9.65
N VAL A 115 -12.67 -19.01 10.66
CA VAL A 115 -11.75 -19.62 11.62
C VAL A 115 -12.26 -19.30 13.03
N ILE A 116 -12.31 -20.31 13.90
CA ILE A 116 -12.74 -20.15 15.29
C ILE A 116 -11.54 -20.40 16.19
N LEU A 117 -11.19 -19.40 17.00
CA LEU A 117 -10.21 -19.53 18.07
C LEU A 117 -10.91 -19.42 19.43
N GLN A 118 -10.24 -19.87 20.47
CA GLN A 118 -10.76 -19.82 21.84
C GLN A 118 -9.95 -18.85 22.67
N ASP A 119 -10.61 -18.06 23.51
CA ASP A 119 -9.97 -17.26 24.53
C ASP A 119 -10.72 -17.38 25.87
N GLU A 120 -10.35 -16.57 26.86
CA GLU A 120 -10.97 -16.57 28.20
C GLU A 120 -12.46 -16.21 28.20
N PHE A 121 -12.97 -15.58 27.14
CA PHE A 121 -14.37 -15.19 26.97
C PHE A 121 -15.16 -16.19 26.08
N GLY A 122 -14.55 -17.30 25.67
CA GLY A 122 -15.14 -18.33 24.83
C GLY A 122 -14.73 -18.23 23.37
N GLU A 123 -15.59 -18.65 22.47
CA GLU A 123 -15.33 -18.64 21.02
C GLU A 123 -15.19 -17.23 20.47
N LEU A 124 -14.17 -17.03 19.67
CA LEU A 124 -13.96 -15.83 18.84
C LEU A 124 -13.83 -16.27 17.38
N THR A 125 -14.78 -15.85 16.57
CA THR A 125 -14.84 -16.20 15.16
C THR A 125 -14.17 -15.12 14.30
N PHE A 126 -13.28 -15.54 13.41
CA PHE A 126 -12.64 -14.70 12.41
C PHE A 126 -13.22 -15.01 11.03
N ASP A 127 -13.73 -13.99 10.35
CA ASP A 127 -14.13 -14.05 8.95
C ASP A 127 -13.00 -13.46 8.10
N LEU A 128 -12.39 -14.29 7.25
CA LEU A 128 -11.29 -13.93 6.38
C LEU A 128 -11.84 -13.66 4.97
N LEU A 129 -11.96 -12.40 4.59
CA LEU A 129 -12.42 -11.97 3.27
C LEU A 129 -11.22 -11.45 2.47
N PRO A 130 -10.69 -12.21 1.50
CA PRO A 130 -9.63 -11.71 0.62
C PRO A 130 -10.13 -10.55 -0.23
N PHE A 131 -9.20 -9.86 -0.89
CA PHE A 131 -9.56 -8.83 -1.85
C PHE A 131 -10.48 -9.38 -2.93
N VAL A 132 -11.61 -8.72 -3.15
CA VAL A 132 -12.57 -9.09 -4.20
C VAL A 132 -13.00 -7.87 -5.00
N ARG A 133 -13.24 -8.11 -6.29
CA ARG A 133 -13.89 -7.16 -7.18
C ARG A 133 -15.32 -7.60 -7.47
N PRO A 134 -16.22 -6.70 -7.87
CA PRO A 134 -17.60 -7.06 -8.23
C PRO A 134 -17.69 -8.21 -9.24
N ALA A 135 -16.77 -8.26 -10.21
CA ALA A 135 -16.72 -9.34 -11.20
C ALA A 135 -16.45 -10.72 -10.57
N THR A 136 -15.53 -10.79 -9.59
CA THR A 136 -15.23 -12.02 -8.85
C THR A 136 -16.44 -12.49 -8.06
N VAL A 137 -17.11 -11.55 -7.34
CA VAL A 137 -18.26 -11.90 -6.51
C VAL A 137 -19.46 -12.33 -7.37
N ARG A 138 -19.72 -11.65 -8.52
CA ARG A 138 -20.76 -12.11 -9.49
C ARG A 138 -20.50 -13.52 -10.02
N HIS A 139 -19.22 -13.85 -10.26
CA HIS A 139 -18.88 -15.20 -10.72
C HIS A 139 -19.19 -16.27 -9.65
N CYS A 140 -18.85 -15.96 -8.39
CA CYS A 140 -19.06 -16.90 -7.28
C CYS A 140 -20.52 -16.93 -6.76
N LEU A 141 -21.24 -15.82 -6.89
CA LEU A 141 -22.63 -15.63 -6.42
C LEU A 141 -23.51 -15.11 -7.58
N PRO A 142 -23.83 -15.97 -8.58
CA PRO A 142 -24.51 -15.52 -9.80
C PRO A 142 -25.92 -14.99 -9.58
N ASP A 143 -26.58 -15.38 -8.49
CA ASP A 143 -27.95 -14.95 -8.16
C ASP A 143 -27.98 -13.64 -7.34
N ALA A 144 -26.84 -13.10 -6.93
CA ALA A 144 -26.77 -11.86 -6.16
C ALA A 144 -26.85 -10.62 -7.07
N ASP A 145 -27.62 -9.60 -6.63
CA ASP A 145 -27.69 -8.29 -7.33
C ASP A 145 -26.49 -7.43 -6.98
N ILE A 146 -25.40 -7.59 -7.76
CA ILE A 146 -24.13 -6.90 -7.56
C ILE A 146 -24.00 -5.80 -8.62
N ARG A 147 -23.99 -4.55 -8.17
CA ARG A 147 -23.92 -3.33 -9.01
C ARG A 147 -22.55 -2.66 -8.95
N ASP A 148 -21.96 -2.61 -7.76
CA ASP A 148 -20.75 -1.90 -7.38
C ASP A 148 -19.96 -2.66 -6.31
N GLU A 149 -18.89 -2.08 -5.80
CA GLU A 149 -18.05 -2.64 -4.74
C GLU A 149 -18.82 -2.83 -3.43
N ASP A 150 -19.67 -1.87 -3.07
CA ASP A 150 -20.42 -1.89 -1.82
C ASP A 150 -21.42 -3.06 -1.80
N SER A 151 -22.19 -3.24 -2.87
CA SER A 151 -23.10 -4.37 -3.02
C SER A 151 -22.37 -5.72 -3.16
N ALA A 152 -21.18 -5.72 -3.77
CA ALA A 152 -20.35 -6.93 -3.85
C ALA A 152 -19.88 -7.37 -2.47
N ILE A 153 -19.36 -6.45 -1.64
CA ILE A 153 -18.94 -6.76 -0.28
C ILE A 153 -20.13 -7.17 0.59
N ALA A 154 -21.27 -6.49 0.46
CA ALA A 154 -22.49 -6.90 1.17
C ALA A 154 -22.90 -8.33 0.84
N ALA A 155 -22.86 -8.72 -0.43
CA ALA A 155 -23.17 -10.08 -0.88
C ALA A 155 -22.11 -11.09 -0.40
N ALA A 156 -20.82 -10.73 -0.47
CA ALA A 156 -19.73 -11.59 -0.06
C ALA A 156 -19.72 -11.88 1.46
N LEU A 157 -20.03 -10.88 2.29
CA LEU A 157 -20.12 -11.05 3.75
C LEU A 157 -21.35 -11.89 4.16
N GLY A 158 -22.44 -11.79 3.40
CA GLY A 158 -23.70 -12.45 3.77
C GLY A 158 -24.29 -11.88 5.08
N PRO A 159 -24.89 -12.71 5.94
CA PRO A 159 -25.48 -12.27 7.20
C PRO A 159 -24.41 -11.71 8.16
N LEU A 160 -24.64 -10.49 8.61
CA LEU A 160 -23.78 -9.83 9.59
C LEU A 160 -23.89 -10.49 10.98
N PRO A 161 -22.89 -10.27 11.87
CA PRO A 161 -22.96 -10.77 13.24
C PRO A 161 -24.20 -10.28 13.98
N THR A 162 -24.83 -11.21 14.72
CA THR A 162 -25.95 -10.89 15.61
C THR A 162 -25.46 -10.53 17.02
N ALA A 163 -26.35 -9.93 17.82
CA ALA A 163 -26.02 -9.56 19.18
C ALA A 163 -25.55 -10.79 20.01
N GLY A 164 -24.38 -10.66 20.63
CA GLY A 164 -23.73 -11.70 21.42
C GLY A 164 -22.75 -12.58 20.64
N GLU A 165 -22.69 -12.49 19.32
CA GLU A 165 -21.65 -13.16 18.54
C GLU A 165 -20.33 -12.34 18.63
N ARG A 166 -19.26 -13.03 18.99
CA ARG A 166 -17.91 -12.44 19.01
C ARG A 166 -17.24 -12.73 17.66
N ARG A 167 -17.27 -11.75 16.75
CA ARG A 167 -16.70 -11.91 15.41
C ARG A 167 -15.76 -10.76 15.07
N VAL A 168 -14.68 -11.10 14.38
CA VAL A 168 -13.68 -10.19 13.81
C VAL A 168 -13.66 -10.41 12.30
N LEU A 169 -13.67 -9.34 11.53
CA LEU A 169 -13.46 -9.37 10.08
C LEU A 169 -12.01 -9.00 9.76
N ILE A 170 -11.39 -9.74 8.84
CA ILE A 170 -10.13 -9.37 8.18
C ILE A 170 -10.47 -9.17 6.71
N ALA A 171 -10.21 -7.97 6.17
CA ALA A 171 -10.55 -7.62 4.79
C ALA A 171 -9.50 -6.67 4.18
N HIS A 172 -9.47 -6.62 2.85
CA HIS A 172 -8.54 -5.77 2.11
C HIS A 172 -9.32 -5.01 1.03
N GLN A 173 -9.79 -3.81 1.34
CA GLN A 173 -10.68 -3.03 0.48
C GLN A 173 -10.51 -1.53 0.72
N MET A 174 -10.87 -0.72 -0.29
CA MET A 174 -11.06 0.73 -0.12
C MET A 174 -12.38 0.97 0.63
N VAL A 175 -12.33 1.59 1.80
CA VAL A 175 -13.48 1.80 2.67
C VAL A 175 -13.70 3.28 2.96
N LEU A 176 -14.95 3.75 2.80
CA LEU A 176 -15.37 5.11 3.13
C LEU A 176 -15.90 5.21 4.55
N GLY A 177 -15.48 6.22 5.27
CA GLY A 177 -16.02 6.58 6.60
C GLY A 177 -16.99 7.75 6.50
N GLY A 178 -18.31 7.51 6.58
CA GLY A 178 -19.29 8.58 6.50
C GLY A 178 -19.23 9.36 5.19
N GLY A 179 -18.94 8.70 4.07
CA GLY A 179 -18.81 9.32 2.74
C GLY A 179 -17.45 9.98 2.47
N SER A 180 -16.51 9.94 3.42
CA SER A 180 -15.17 10.50 3.23
C SER A 180 -14.17 9.41 2.88
N LEU A 181 -13.30 9.70 1.89
CA LEU A 181 -12.17 8.84 1.52
C LEU A 181 -11.13 8.78 2.66
N PRO A 182 -10.46 7.64 2.85
CA PRO A 182 -9.29 7.57 3.72
C PRO A 182 -8.15 8.43 3.17
N THR A 183 -7.24 8.81 4.06
CA THR A 183 -6.02 9.52 3.65
C THR A 183 -5.03 8.52 3.07
N CYS A 184 -4.72 8.64 1.79
CA CYS A 184 -3.74 7.83 1.08
C CYS A 184 -2.33 8.41 1.20
N SER A 185 -1.31 7.60 0.99
CA SER A 185 0.11 7.98 1.09
C SER A 185 0.86 7.98 -0.24
N GLY A 186 0.14 7.81 -1.37
CA GLY A 186 0.73 7.87 -2.71
C GLY A 186 1.42 6.60 -3.19
N SER A 187 1.61 5.61 -2.33
CA SER A 187 2.15 4.29 -2.67
C SER A 187 1.07 3.24 -2.97
N GLU A 188 -0.17 3.54 -2.62
CA GLU A 188 -1.33 2.71 -2.92
C GLU A 188 -1.73 2.80 -4.39
N SER A 189 -2.22 1.70 -4.96
CA SER A 189 -2.70 1.65 -6.34
C SER A 189 -4.08 2.32 -6.54
N VAL A 190 -4.38 3.36 -5.78
CA VAL A 190 -5.67 4.08 -5.76
C VAL A 190 -6.02 4.70 -7.10
N ALA A 191 -5.03 5.03 -7.94
CA ALA A 191 -5.27 5.63 -9.26
C ALA A 191 -6.04 4.71 -10.24
N ALA A 192 -6.04 3.39 -10.00
CA ALA A 192 -6.80 2.43 -10.80
C ALA A 192 -8.26 2.29 -10.31
N ASP A 193 -8.52 2.67 -9.05
CA ASP A 193 -9.83 2.51 -8.40
C ASP A 193 -10.69 3.78 -8.47
N VAL A 194 -10.11 4.91 -8.89
CA VAL A 194 -10.83 6.17 -9.14
C VAL A 194 -11.10 6.30 -10.64
N ASN A 195 -12.12 5.62 -11.15
CA ASN A 195 -12.65 5.93 -12.46
C ASN A 195 -13.39 7.26 -12.43
N VAL A 196 -13.25 8.05 -13.51
CA VAL A 196 -13.89 9.36 -13.64
C VAL A 196 -15.40 9.23 -13.37
N GLY A 197 -15.82 9.64 -12.16
CA GLY A 197 -17.23 9.75 -11.77
C GLY A 197 -17.78 8.72 -10.78
N THR A 198 -17.03 7.64 -10.43
CA THR A 198 -17.45 6.67 -9.40
C THR A 198 -16.26 6.23 -8.54
N VAL A 199 -16.36 6.45 -7.25
CA VAL A 199 -15.40 5.93 -6.27
C VAL A 199 -15.71 4.46 -6.05
N GLN A 200 -14.76 3.58 -6.39
CA GLN A 200 -14.86 2.14 -6.12
C GLN A 200 -14.53 1.88 -4.65
N ALA A 201 -15.49 2.07 -3.77
CA ALA A 201 -15.27 1.94 -2.33
C ALA A 201 -16.49 1.40 -1.61
N VAL A 202 -16.25 0.81 -0.45
CA VAL A 202 -17.23 0.17 0.43
C VAL A 202 -17.59 1.11 1.57
N ASP A 203 -18.86 1.23 1.95
CA ASP A 203 -19.24 1.99 3.13
C ASP A 203 -18.86 1.22 4.41
N ALA A 204 -18.23 1.89 5.38
CA ALA A 204 -17.87 1.32 6.67
C ALA A 204 -19.08 0.75 7.44
N ALA A 205 -20.29 1.21 7.15
CA ALA A 205 -21.52 0.66 7.72
C ALA A 205 -21.72 -0.83 7.39
N ARG A 206 -21.10 -1.36 6.33
CA ARG A 206 -21.12 -2.78 5.98
C ARG A 206 -20.46 -3.69 7.01
N PHE A 207 -19.63 -3.12 7.87
CA PHE A 207 -18.88 -3.86 8.91
C PHE A 207 -19.52 -3.76 10.30
N THR A 208 -20.73 -3.21 10.38
CA THR A 208 -21.47 -3.10 11.63
C THR A 208 -21.76 -4.49 12.22
N GLY A 209 -21.54 -4.63 13.53
CA GLY A 209 -21.75 -5.90 14.25
C GLY A 209 -20.47 -6.70 14.51
N TYR A 210 -19.40 -6.48 13.75
CA TYR A 210 -18.09 -7.03 14.10
C TYR A 210 -17.50 -6.29 15.32
N LEU A 211 -16.86 -7.04 16.22
CA LEU A 211 -16.11 -6.43 17.36
C LEU A 211 -14.95 -5.61 16.86
N TYR A 212 -14.29 -6.08 15.79
CA TYR A 212 -13.20 -5.39 15.13
C TYR A 212 -13.15 -5.76 13.65
N THR A 213 -12.81 -4.80 12.81
CA THR A 213 -12.54 -5.01 11.38
C THR A 213 -11.11 -4.59 11.08
N ALA A 214 -10.27 -5.58 10.78
CA ALA A 214 -8.88 -5.41 10.40
C ALA A 214 -8.79 -5.18 8.89
N LEU A 215 -8.45 -3.93 8.49
CA LEU A 215 -8.34 -3.53 7.09
C LEU A 215 -6.89 -3.39 6.64
N GLY A 216 -6.59 -3.85 5.42
CA GLY A 216 -5.43 -3.50 4.61
C GLY A 216 -5.83 -2.71 3.37
N HIS A 217 -4.88 -2.38 2.51
CA HIS A 217 -4.98 -1.60 1.28
C HIS A 217 -4.50 -0.15 1.40
N ILE A 218 -4.69 0.50 2.53
CA ILE A 218 -4.23 1.88 2.76
C ILE A 218 -3.01 1.86 3.67
N HIS A 219 -1.89 2.41 3.20
CA HIS A 219 -0.59 2.34 3.88
C HIS A 219 -0.45 3.28 5.07
N ARG A 220 -1.42 4.17 5.29
CA ARG A 220 -1.46 5.04 6.45
C ARG A 220 -2.35 4.45 7.54
N PRO A 221 -1.84 4.21 8.78
CA PRO A 221 -2.65 3.72 9.88
C PRO A 221 -3.73 4.75 10.23
N GLN A 222 -5.00 4.35 10.17
CA GLN A 222 -6.14 5.22 10.45
C GLN A 222 -7.42 4.43 10.74
N GLN A 223 -8.33 5.05 11.48
CA GLN A 223 -9.70 4.54 11.66
C GLN A 223 -10.61 5.02 10.52
N VAL A 224 -11.67 4.26 10.25
CA VAL A 224 -12.67 4.58 9.23
C VAL A 224 -14.07 4.50 9.83
N GLY A 225 -14.74 5.63 9.94
CA GLY A 225 -16.08 5.71 10.54
C GLY A 225 -16.09 5.53 12.07
N CYS A 226 -15.54 4.43 12.59
CA CYS A 226 -15.44 4.17 14.02
C CYS A 226 -14.07 3.58 14.41
N PRO A 227 -13.69 3.62 15.71
CA PRO A 227 -12.37 3.17 16.16
C PRO A 227 -12.05 1.69 15.87
N THR A 228 -13.08 0.85 15.79
CA THR A 228 -12.96 -0.60 15.60
C THR A 228 -12.93 -1.05 14.14
N VAL A 229 -13.13 -0.14 13.18
CA VAL A 229 -12.89 -0.35 11.75
C VAL A 229 -11.62 0.41 11.37
N ARG A 230 -10.53 -0.30 11.03
CA ARG A 230 -9.22 0.32 11.01
C ARG A 230 -8.28 -0.26 9.98
N TYR A 231 -7.55 0.60 9.28
CA TYR A 231 -6.35 0.25 8.54
C TYR A 231 -5.13 0.14 9.47
N ALA A 232 -4.37 -0.93 9.36
CA ALA A 232 -3.09 -1.06 10.05
C ALA A 232 -2.03 -0.11 9.46
N GLY A 233 -2.12 0.11 8.16
CA GLY A 233 -1.07 0.73 7.38
C GLY A 233 0.07 -0.24 7.06
N SER A 234 0.96 0.17 6.17
CA SER A 234 2.17 -0.60 5.85
C SER A 234 3.21 -0.49 6.98
N PRO A 235 4.02 -1.53 7.21
CA PRO A 235 5.01 -1.54 8.30
C PRO A 235 6.25 -0.68 7.99
N LEU A 236 6.49 -0.36 6.71
CA LEU A 236 7.56 0.49 6.21
C LEU A 236 7.02 1.57 5.27
N CYS A 237 7.81 2.61 5.01
CA CYS A 237 7.54 3.59 3.95
C CYS A 237 7.83 2.95 2.59
N TYR A 238 6.84 2.94 1.69
CA TYR A 238 6.93 2.35 0.36
C TYR A 238 6.89 3.38 -0.78
N SER A 239 6.79 4.65 -0.42
CA SER A 239 7.00 5.78 -1.34
C SER A 239 7.76 6.91 -0.65
N LEU A 240 8.37 7.78 -1.45
CA LEU A 240 9.06 8.96 -0.93
C LEU A 240 8.09 9.95 -0.26
N ASP A 241 6.82 9.94 -0.65
CA ASP A 241 5.77 10.79 -0.06
C ASP A 241 5.44 10.39 1.39
N GLU A 242 5.85 9.19 1.80
CA GLU A 242 5.73 8.70 3.17
C GLU A 242 6.91 9.08 4.07
N SER A 243 7.89 9.84 3.55
CA SER A 243 9.08 10.26 4.30
C SER A 243 8.72 10.90 5.64
N GLY A 244 9.30 10.39 6.71
CA GLY A 244 9.03 10.86 8.08
C GLY A 244 7.72 10.36 8.70
N ALA A 245 6.93 9.54 7.99
CA ALA A 245 5.72 8.95 8.56
C ALA A 245 6.06 7.91 9.63
N GLN A 246 5.39 8.00 10.78
CA GLN A 246 5.49 6.99 11.82
C GLN A 246 4.68 5.75 11.42
N LYS A 247 5.36 4.62 11.28
CA LYS A 247 4.74 3.31 11.01
C LYS A 247 4.46 2.56 12.30
N SER A 248 3.46 1.67 12.28
CA SER A 248 3.01 0.93 13.46
C SER A 248 2.38 -0.41 13.11
N ALA A 249 2.40 -1.34 14.06
CA ALA A 249 1.46 -2.45 14.14
C ALA A 249 0.26 -2.04 15.00
N VAL A 250 -0.88 -2.70 14.86
CA VAL A 250 -2.06 -2.46 15.70
C VAL A 250 -2.24 -3.63 16.64
N LEU A 251 -2.06 -3.42 17.94
CA LEU A 251 -2.45 -4.37 18.97
C LEU A 251 -3.92 -4.15 19.31
N VAL A 252 -4.73 -5.20 19.25
CA VAL A 252 -6.15 -5.13 19.52
C VAL A 252 -6.49 -5.99 20.73
N HIS A 253 -6.95 -5.37 21.80
CA HIS A 253 -7.44 -6.04 22.99
C HIS A 253 -8.91 -6.40 22.80
N ILE A 254 -9.20 -7.65 22.47
CA ILE A 254 -10.57 -8.14 22.21
C ILE A 254 -11.15 -8.74 23.48
N GLY A 255 -12.15 -8.08 24.03
CA GLY A 255 -12.88 -8.51 25.20
C GLY A 255 -14.16 -9.30 24.87
N ALA A 256 -15.04 -9.41 25.86
CA ALA A 256 -16.32 -10.08 25.69
C ALA A 256 -17.27 -9.33 24.73
N ASN A 257 -17.31 -8.00 24.80
CA ASN A 257 -18.30 -7.18 24.11
C ASN A 257 -17.71 -6.01 23.31
N GLY A 258 -16.39 -5.96 23.13
CA GLY A 258 -15.72 -4.84 22.44
C GLY A 258 -14.27 -5.13 22.12
N ALA A 259 -13.66 -4.21 21.40
CA ALA A 259 -12.24 -4.27 21.04
C ALA A 259 -11.61 -2.87 21.21
N GLU A 260 -10.40 -2.85 21.76
CA GLU A 260 -9.63 -1.62 22.02
C GLU A 260 -8.31 -1.69 21.24
N PRO A 261 -8.17 -0.93 20.13
CA PRO A 261 -6.94 -0.91 19.34
C PRO A 261 -5.90 0.06 19.92
N GLU A 262 -4.64 -0.39 19.99
CA GLU A 262 -3.47 0.36 20.36
C GLU A 262 -2.44 0.35 19.23
N LEU A 263 -1.78 1.48 18.95
CA LEU A 263 -0.71 1.56 17.95
C LEU A 263 0.64 1.29 18.60
N LEU A 264 1.31 0.24 18.17
CA LEU A 264 2.68 -0.09 18.56
C LEU A 264 3.65 0.44 17.51
N PRO A 265 4.51 1.43 17.82
CA PRO A 265 5.43 2.00 16.84
C PRO A 265 6.41 0.97 16.29
N LEU A 266 6.63 0.98 14.99
CA LEU A 266 7.68 0.24 14.29
C LEU A 266 8.81 1.20 13.93
N ARG A 267 10.05 0.76 14.11
CA ARG A 267 11.25 1.54 13.78
C ARG A 267 11.95 0.90 12.59
N PRO A 268 12.08 1.60 11.47
CA PRO A 268 12.79 1.04 10.31
C PRO A 268 14.27 0.85 10.62
N LEU A 269 14.93 -0.06 9.91
CA LEU A 269 16.39 -0.20 9.93
C LEU A 269 17.04 1.03 9.30
N HIS A 270 16.52 1.47 8.15
CA HIS A 270 16.90 2.70 7.47
C HIS A 270 15.64 3.56 7.31
N ALA A 271 15.64 4.74 7.92
CA ALA A 271 14.52 5.65 7.78
C ALA A 271 14.47 6.26 6.38
N MET A 272 13.28 6.56 5.88
CA MET A 272 13.11 7.32 4.65
C MET A 272 12.98 8.80 4.99
N ARG A 273 13.94 9.62 4.56
CA ARG A 273 14.03 11.05 4.91
C ARG A 273 14.04 11.94 3.68
N HIS A 274 13.31 13.04 3.77
CA HIS A 274 13.36 14.11 2.78
C HIS A 274 14.24 15.25 3.32
N LEU A 275 15.34 15.55 2.63
CA LEU A 275 16.26 16.63 2.96
C LEU A 275 16.09 17.78 1.95
N THR A 276 16.05 19.01 2.45
CA THR A 276 15.93 20.20 1.59
C THR A 276 17.01 21.21 1.97
N GLY A 277 17.79 21.68 0.99
CA GLY A 277 18.85 22.66 1.20
C GLY A 277 19.89 22.68 0.08
N PRO A 278 20.91 23.57 0.18
CA PRO A 278 22.06 23.56 -0.73
C PRO A 278 22.87 22.27 -0.60
N LEU A 279 23.37 21.71 -1.71
CA LEU A 279 24.09 20.44 -1.73
C LEU A 279 25.27 20.43 -0.75
N ASP A 280 26.08 21.48 -0.75
CA ASP A 280 27.25 21.55 0.12
C ASP A 280 26.89 21.57 1.61
N GLN A 281 25.74 22.13 1.97
CA GLN A 281 25.20 22.09 3.34
C GLN A 281 24.69 20.70 3.70
N LEU A 282 23.93 20.07 2.81
CA LEU A 282 23.37 18.73 3.06
C LEU A 282 24.45 17.65 3.20
N THR A 283 25.61 17.86 2.55
CA THR A 283 26.72 16.87 2.54
C THR A 283 27.91 17.28 3.44
N ALA A 284 27.80 18.37 4.18
CA ALA A 284 28.83 18.78 5.13
C ALA A 284 28.90 17.75 6.29
N ALA A 285 30.15 17.46 6.71
CA ALA A 285 30.41 16.38 7.68
C ALA A 285 29.72 16.58 9.06
N ASP A 286 29.43 17.82 9.43
CA ASP A 286 28.75 18.22 10.65
C ASP A 286 27.22 18.18 10.55
N THR A 287 26.68 18.04 9.34
CA THR A 287 25.23 17.95 9.08
C THR A 287 24.76 16.53 8.72
N VAL A 288 25.68 15.67 8.26
CA VAL A 288 25.37 14.29 7.92
C VAL A 288 25.10 13.49 9.19
N THR A 289 23.85 13.02 9.33
CA THR A 289 23.43 12.09 10.38
C THR A 289 22.75 10.89 9.73
N ASP A 290 22.84 9.71 10.36
CA ASP A 290 22.17 8.50 9.90
C ASP A 290 22.39 8.28 8.40
N ALA A 291 23.68 8.21 8.01
CA ALA A 291 24.13 8.22 6.60
C ALA A 291 23.56 7.06 5.78
N GLU A 292 23.22 5.95 6.42
CA GLU A 292 22.66 4.76 5.77
C GLU A 292 21.15 4.86 5.50
N ASP A 293 20.48 5.95 5.94
CA ASP A 293 19.07 6.17 5.66
C ASP A 293 18.79 6.37 4.17
N TYR A 294 17.57 6.05 3.75
CA TYR A 294 17.09 6.33 2.40
C TYR A 294 16.77 7.80 2.24
N ILE A 295 17.49 8.48 1.37
CA ILE A 295 17.40 9.93 1.21
C ILE A 295 16.70 10.32 -0.10
N TRP A 296 15.72 11.18 0.03
CA TRP A 296 15.21 12.02 -1.04
C TRP A 296 15.70 13.45 -0.78
N ALA A 297 16.49 14.02 -1.69
CA ALA A 297 16.99 15.38 -1.56
C ALA A 297 16.28 16.33 -2.53
N THR A 298 15.87 17.50 -2.03
CA THR A 298 15.43 18.63 -2.85
C THR A 298 16.47 19.76 -2.70
N LEU A 299 17.28 19.97 -3.74
CA LEU A 299 18.32 20.98 -3.72
C LEU A 299 17.77 22.38 -3.96
N THR A 300 18.27 23.33 -3.18
CA THR A 300 17.98 24.76 -3.31
C THR A 300 19.12 25.56 -3.97
N ASP A 301 20.09 24.85 -4.54
CA ASP A 301 21.20 25.46 -5.25
C ASP A 301 20.70 26.30 -6.41
N PRO A 302 21.25 27.52 -6.62
CA PRO A 302 20.82 28.42 -7.70
C PRO A 302 21.17 27.90 -9.10
N VAL A 303 22.16 27.00 -9.21
CA VAL A 303 22.58 26.38 -10.48
C VAL A 303 22.66 24.88 -10.31
N PRO A 304 21.98 24.08 -11.17
CA PRO A 304 22.08 22.62 -11.14
C PRO A 304 23.54 22.15 -11.31
N ARG A 305 23.95 21.21 -10.47
CA ARG A 305 25.31 20.61 -10.54
C ARG A 305 25.22 19.26 -11.26
N PRO A 306 26.04 19.04 -12.30
CA PRO A 306 26.02 17.78 -13.05
C PRO A 306 26.32 16.52 -12.20
N ASP A 307 27.15 16.70 -11.15
CA ASP A 307 27.61 15.63 -10.25
C ASP A 307 26.84 15.53 -8.92
N ALA A 308 25.74 16.28 -8.76
CA ALA A 308 25.03 16.42 -7.50
C ALA A 308 24.64 15.07 -6.86
N MET A 309 24.11 14.13 -7.64
CA MET A 309 23.77 12.81 -7.13
C MET A 309 25.00 12.01 -6.68
N ALA A 310 26.14 12.14 -7.35
CA ALA A 310 27.38 11.48 -6.96
C ALA A 310 27.92 12.05 -5.64
N VAL A 311 27.90 13.37 -5.48
CA VAL A 311 28.28 14.06 -4.24
C VAL A 311 27.34 13.68 -3.10
N LEU A 312 26.02 13.66 -3.35
CA LEU A 312 25.03 13.25 -2.35
C LEU A 312 25.25 11.80 -1.90
N ARG A 313 25.52 10.87 -2.85
CA ARG A 313 25.78 9.45 -2.54
C ARG A 313 27.10 9.21 -1.83
N ALA A 314 28.08 10.11 -1.95
CA ALA A 314 29.29 10.02 -1.15
C ALA A 314 29.05 10.29 0.33
N ALA A 315 28.03 11.10 0.68
CA ALA A 315 27.62 11.39 2.05
C ALA A 315 26.51 10.44 2.55
N TYR A 316 25.59 10.09 1.65
CA TYR A 316 24.43 9.23 1.90
C TYR A 316 24.38 8.12 0.83
N PRO A 317 25.00 6.95 1.05
CA PRO A 317 25.08 5.89 0.04
C PRO A 317 23.72 5.45 -0.50
N ASN A 318 22.67 5.52 0.33
CA ASN A 318 21.31 5.15 0.00
C ASN A 318 20.46 6.34 -0.50
N ALA A 319 21.09 7.37 -1.12
CA ALA A 319 20.32 8.43 -1.78
C ALA A 319 19.54 7.89 -2.98
N MET A 320 18.20 7.90 -2.85
CA MET A 320 17.24 7.34 -3.80
C MET A 320 16.85 8.33 -4.90
N LYS A 321 16.68 9.61 -4.55
CA LYS A 321 16.15 10.62 -5.46
C LYS A 321 16.75 11.98 -5.16
N LEU A 322 16.92 12.79 -6.22
CA LEU A 322 17.37 14.17 -6.13
C LEU A 322 16.50 15.02 -7.06
N ASP A 323 15.86 16.02 -6.50
CA ASP A 323 15.08 17.05 -7.20
C ASP A 323 15.70 18.43 -6.95
N TYR A 324 15.29 19.42 -7.73
CA TYR A 324 15.62 20.82 -7.50
C TYR A 324 14.35 21.59 -7.10
N ALA A 325 14.47 22.47 -6.12
CA ALA A 325 13.37 23.33 -5.69
C ALA A 325 12.93 24.25 -6.84
N PRO A 326 11.62 24.49 -7.01
CA PRO A 326 11.14 25.50 -7.94
C PRO A 326 11.71 26.87 -7.57
N GLY A 327 12.52 27.50 -8.47
CA GLY A 327 13.17 28.79 -8.23
C GLY A 327 14.70 28.76 -8.11
N GLY A 328 15.35 27.57 -8.04
CA GLY A 328 16.78 27.41 -8.25
C GLY A 328 17.10 27.35 -9.74
N ALA A 329 17.65 28.43 -10.27
CA ALA A 329 18.31 28.66 -11.58
C ALA A 329 17.79 27.94 -12.85
N LEU A 330 16.53 27.71 -12.96
CA LEU A 330 15.78 27.96 -14.18
C LEU A 330 14.71 28.96 -13.77
N ASP A 331 15.03 30.24 -13.86
CA ASP A 331 14.02 31.27 -14.07
C ASP A 331 13.45 31.08 -15.50
N THR A 332 12.81 29.94 -15.67
CA THR A 332 11.74 29.76 -16.62
C THR A 332 10.52 30.35 -15.91
N GLY A 333 10.53 31.69 -15.82
CA GLY A 333 9.56 32.49 -15.14
C GLY A 333 8.12 32.09 -15.48
N SER A 334 7.13 32.85 -15.06
CA SER A 334 5.69 32.72 -15.37
C SER A 334 5.34 32.03 -16.70
N ASP A 335 6.29 32.03 -17.63
CA ASP A 335 6.26 31.38 -18.94
C ASP A 335 6.24 29.83 -18.90
N ALA A 336 6.90 29.17 -17.96
CA ALA A 336 6.90 27.68 -17.93
C ALA A 336 5.59 27.14 -17.37
N ILE A 337 4.98 27.80 -16.39
CA ILE A 337 3.65 27.45 -15.87
C ILE A 337 2.59 27.81 -16.93
N GLN A 338 2.74 28.97 -17.61
CA GLN A 338 1.87 29.33 -18.72
C GLN A 338 2.06 28.41 -19.92
N GLN A 339 3.31 28.02 -20.25
CA GLN A 339 3.58 27.04 -21.29
C GLN A 339 3.04 25.64 -20.93
N ALA A 340 3.17 25.17 -19.69
CA ALA A 340 2.55 23.92 -19.26
C ALA A 340 1.02 23.98 -19.29
N ALA A 341 0.42 25.10 -18.94
CA ALA A 341 -1.02 25.31 -19.07
C ALA A 341 -1.44 25.39 -20.55
N GLN A 342 -0.65 26.06 -21.40
CA GLN A 342 -0.86 26.11 -22.85
C GLN A 342 -0.70 24.74 -23.50
N LEU A 343 0.32 23.95 -23.11
CA LEU A 343 0.52 22.58 -23.60
C LEU A 343 -0.68 21.67 -23.31
N ARG A 344 -1.35 21.87 -22.17
CA ARG A 344 -2.57 21.11 -21.82
C ARG A 344 -3.81 21.49 -22.65
N THR A 345 -3.83 22.66 -23.25
CA THR A 345 -4.92 23.14 -24.08
C THR A 345 -4.64 23.00 -25.60
N MET A 346 -3.42 22.62 -25.96
CA MET A 346 -3.01 22.43 -27.35
C MET A 346 -3.54 21.13 -27.93
N GLY A 347 -3.98 21.18 -29.16
CA GLY A 347 -4.30 19.98 -29.93
C GLY A 347 -3.05 19.16 -30.26
N PHE A 348 -3.24 17.85 -30.53
CA PHE A 348 -2.16 16.93 -30.84
C PHE A 348 -1.21 17.41 -31.95
N ASP A 349 -1.77 17.99 -33.03
CA ASP A 349 -0.99 18.46 -34.19
C ASP A 349 -0.03 19.60 -33.81
N GLU A 350 -0.47 20.51 -32.97
CA GLU A 350 0.32 21.64 -32.49
C GLU A 350 1.41 21.20 -31.48
N LEU A 351 1.08 20.26 -30.60
CA LEU A 351 2.01 19.62 -29.67
C LEU A 351 3.13 18.89 -30.42
N PHE A 352 2.77 18.12 -31.45
CA PHE A 352 3.72 17.38 -32.25
C PHE A 352 4.61 18.33 -33.07
N ALA A 353 4.05 19.39 -33.66
CA ALA A 353 4.82 20.36 -34.41
C ALA A 353 5.90 21.05 -33.55
N ARG A 354 5.55 21.45 -32.31
CA ARG A 354 6.51 22.01 -31.35
C ARG A 354 7.59 21.02 -30.90
N PHE A 355 7.19 19.78 -30.66
CA PHE A 355 8.13 18.69 -30.33
C PHE A 355 9.12 18.48 -31.46
N PHE A 356 8.60 18.39 -32.70
CA PHE A 356 9.43 18.21 -33.92
C PHE A 356 10.41 19.37 -34.09
N GLU A 357 9.96 20.61 -33.97
CA GLU A 357 10.80 21.80 -34.08
C GLU A 357 11.92 21.80 -33.01
N LYS A 358 11.58 21.41 -31.78
CA LYS A 358 12.56 21.30 -30.67
C LYS A 358 13.59 20.20 -30.92
N MET A 359 13.21 19.10 -31.53
CA MET A 359 14.11 17.96 -31.77
C MET A 359 14.96 18.13 -33.01
N HIS A 360 14.43 18.78 -34.06
CA HIS A 360 15.07 18.87 -35.37
C HIS A 360 15.55 20.28 -35.75
N GLY A 361 15.25 21.29 -34.93
CA GLY A 361 15.64 22.70 -35.18
C GLY A 361 14.97 23.33 -36.41
N ARG A 362 13.90 22.72 -36.94
CA ARG A 362 13.13 23.22 -38.08
C ARG A 362 11.65 22.88 -37.92
N THR A 363 10.79 23.63 -38.57
CA THR A 363 9.35 23.35 -38.64
C THR A 363 9.05 22.18 -39.59
N LEU A 364 7.88 21.57 -39.41
CA LEU A 364 7.35 20.55 -40.31
C LEU A 364 7.14 21.12 -41.72
N THR A 365 7.49 20.36 -42.75
CA THR A 365 7.12 20.68 -44.13
C THR A 365 5.64 20.41 -44.37
N PRO A 366 5.03 21.00 -45.44
CA PRO A 366 3.64 20.70 -45.79
C PRO A 366 3.36 19.19 -45.99
N GLU A 367 4.32 18.45 -46.55
CA GLU A 367 4.21 17.01 -46.76
C GLU A 367 4.25 16.21 -45.45
N GLU A 368 5.14 16.61 -44.51
CA GLU A 368 5.21 16.00 -43.17
C GLU A 368 3.95 16.31 -42.35
N THR A 369 3.38 17.51 -42.49
CA THR A 369 2.10 17.89 -41.84
C THR A 369 0.94 17.06 -42.38
N ALA A 370 0.88 16.84 -43.72
CA ALA A 370 -0.14 16.02 -44.32
C ALA A 370 -0.03 14.55 -43.88
N ALA A 371 1.18 14.01 -43.78
CA ALA A 371 1.44 12.65 -43.28
C ALA A 371 1.02 12.49 -41.81
N LEU A 372 1.29 13.51 -40.96
CA LEU A 372 0.86 13.51 -39.56
C LEU A 372 -0.66 13.46 -39.44
N THR A 373 -1.36 14.27 -40.24
CA THR A 373 -2.83 14.32 -40.26
C THR A 373 -3.43 12.97 -40.68
N GLN A 374 -2.83 12.32 -41.67
CA GLN A 374 -3.27 11.00 -42.10
C GLN A 374 -3.07 9.94 -41.01
N LEU A 375 -1.87 9.89 -40.41
CA LEU A 375 -1.57 8.96 -39.31
C LEU A 375 -2.51 9.12 -38.11
N ARG A 376 -2.88 10.36 -37.78
CA ARG A 376 -3.85 10.66 -36.72
C ARG A 376 -5.24 10.09 -37.04
N GLN A 377 -5.70 10.26 -38.29
CA GLN A 377 -6.99 9.70 -38.71
C GLN A 377 -7.00 8.17 -38.67
N GLU A 378 -5.89 7.52 -39.08
CA GLU A 378 -5.74 6.07 -39.04
C GLU A 378 -5.65 5.52 -37.60
N ALA A 379 -5.09 6.29 -36.68
CA ALA A 379 -4.97 5.95 -35.26
C ALA A 379 -6.23 6.24 -34.42
N GLY A 380 -7.24 6.94 -35.02
CA GLY A 380 -8.48 7.30 -34.32
C GLY A 380 -8.32 8.34 -33.21
N LEU A 381 -7.30 9.23 -33.32
CA LEU A 381 -6.96 10.27 -32.34
C LEU A 381 -7.54 11.64 -32.73
#